data_cdb813d263902def7c084343fc4a49f2
#
_entry.id   cdb813d263902def7c084343fc4a49f2
#
_cell.length_a   1.000
_cell.length_b   1.000
_cell.length_c   1.000
_cell.angle_alpha   90.00
_cell.angle_beta   90.00
_cell.angle_gamma   90.00
#
_symmetry.space_group_name_H-M   'P 1'
#
loop_
_entity.id
_entity.type
_entity.pdbx_description
1 polymer ?
#
loop_
_entity_poly.entity_id
_entity_poly.type
_entity_poly.pdbx_seq_one_letter_code
_entity_poly.pdbx_strand_id
1 'polypeptide(L)'
;METKLVKINNMEDCKKDMEEAGELIKAGELVAFPTETVYGLGGNGLLPDAAKKIYAAKGRPSDNPLILHVCDMQMVESLVKEIPDNARRAMEHFWPGPMTVILQKADQVPDCVTGGLDTVAIRMPDHPVALELIRRSGVPIAAPSANTSGRPSPTKAEHVMEDLHGKIPMILDGGAVMVGVESTIIDFTETVPVILRPGWITKESMEEFFGCEVLMNTSLKASDHGIPRAPGMKYKHYAPKAEMVLVLGDDQEKVVDHINQLAKEQKEQGKKIGIIASDETKDLYQADEVVSVGQRAHLETVTAHLYDVLREFDHKDVDMIYSEGFEGEPLSEAIMNRMVKAAGHEILRI
;
A
#
# COMPACT_ATOMS: atom_id res chain seq x y z
N MET A 1 -17.54 -13.78 -14.89
CA MET A 1 -18.30 -13.03 -13.86
C MET A 1 -18.33 -11.57 -14.26
N GLU A 2 -19.46 -10.87 -14.12
CA GLU A 2 -19.52 -9.42 -14.27
C GLU A 2 -19.16 -8.77 -12.93
N THR A 3 -18.36 -7.70 -12.94
CA THR A 3 -17.98 -6.96 -11.74
C THR A 3 -18.85 -5.72 -11.62
N LYS A 4 -19.65 -5.62 -10.56
CA LYS A 4 -20.50 -4.45 -10.27
C LYS A 4 -19.64 -3.33 -9.71
N LEU A 5 -19.65 -2.14 -10.34
CA LEU A 5 -19.05 -0.91 -9.82
C LEU A 5 -20.14 -0.06 -9.17
N VAL A 6 -19.99 0.25 -7.89
CA VAL A 6 -20.93 1.05 -7.09
C VAL A 6 -20.26 2.35 -6.67
N LYS A 7 -20.73 3.48 -7.20
CA LYS A 7 -20.28 4.82 -6.78
C LYS A 7 -20.94 5.21 -5.46
N ILE A 8 -20.12 5.52 -4.45
CA ILE A 8 -20.56 5.96 -3.13
C ILE A 8 -20.37 7.47 -3.00
N ASN A 9 -21.32 8.23 -3.56
CA ASN A 9 -21.32 9.69 -3.40
C ASN A 9 -21.91 10.13 -2.06
N ASN A 10 -22.85 9.35 -1.52
CA ASN A 10 -23.51 9.57 -0.24
C ASN A 10 -23.87 8.22 0.36
N MET A 11 -23.50 7.97 1.63
CA MET A 11 -23.77 6.71 2.32
C MET A 11 -25.27 6.41 2.48
N GLU A 12 -26.11 7.45 2.66
CA GLU A 12 -27.55 7.29 2.82
C GLU A 12 -28.21 6.69 1.57
N ASP A 13 -27.78 7.14 0.37
CA ASP A 13 -28.32 6.71 -0.91
C ASP A 13 -27.86 5.29 -1.29
N CYS A 14 -26.71 4.86 -0.74
CA CYS A 14 -26.07 3.58 -1.07
C CYS A 14 -26.33 2.47 -0.04
N LYS A 15 -27.30 2.64 0.86
CA LYS A 15 -27.58 1.65 1.94
C LYS A 15 -27.76 0.23 1.44
N LYS A 16 -28.53 0.03 0.34
CA LYS A 16 -28.77 -1.31 -0.22
C LYS A 16 -27.51 -1.92 -0.80
N ASP A 17 -26.69 -1.11 -1.49
CA ASP A 17 -25.42 -1.60 -2.06
C ASP A 17 -24.42 -1.94 -0.96
N MET A 18 -24.39 -1.16 0.13
CA MET A 18 -23.55 -1.46 1.30
C MET A 18 -24.04 -2.70 2.05
N GLU A 19 -25.36 -2.95 2.12
CA GLU A 19 -25.92 -4.20 2.66
C GLU A 19 -25.53 -5.39 1.80
N GLU A 20 -25.68 -5.29 0.48
CA GLU A 20 -25.25 -6.32 -0.48
C GLU A 20 -23.75 -6.62 -0.36
N ALA A 21 -22.92 -5.57 -0.28
CA ALA A 21 -21.47 -5.70 -0.09
C ALA A 21 -21.12 -6.42 1.24
N GLY A 22 -21.80 -6.07 2.33
CA GLY A 22 -21.63 -6.71 3.63
C GLY A 22 -21.99 -8.20 3.60
N GLU A 23 -23.12 -8.56 2.96
CA GLU A 23 -23.54 -9.95 2.81
C GLU A 23 -22.57 -10.75 1.90
N LEU A 24 -22.03 -10.13 0.83
CA LEU A 24 -20.99 -10.77 0.00
C LEU A 24 -19.76 -11.11 0.85
N ILE A 25 -19.24 -10.17 1.64
CA ILE A 25 -18.09 -10.42 2.54
C ILE A 25 -18.43 -11.54 3.54
N LYS A 26 -19.58 -11.47 4.20
CA LYS A 26 -20.03 -12.47 5.17
C LYS A 26 -20.14 -13.86 4.57
N ALA A 27 -20.60 -13.96 3.33
CA ALA A 27 -20.69 -15.20 2.58
C ALA A 27 -19.33 -15.73 2.07
N GLY A 28 -18.22 -15.01 2.28
CA GLY A 28 -16.89 -15.37 1.83
C GLY A 28 -16.62 -15.04 0.36
N GLU A 29 -17.38 -14.11 -0.22
CA GLU A 29 -17.08 -13.49 -1.50
C GLU A 29 -16.20 -12.26 -1.33
N LEU A 30 -15.70 -11.70 -2.46
CA LEU A 30 -14.74 -10.60 -2.45
C LEU A 30 -15.40 -9.27 -2.80
N VAL A 31 -15.03 -8.21 -2.08
CA VAL A 31 -15.42 -6.84 -2.39
C VAL A 31 -14.17 -5.95 -2.35
N ALA A 32 -13.92 -5.17 -3.40
CA ALA A 32 -12.91 -4.13 -3.33
C ALA A 32 -13.51 -2.84 -2.76
N PHE A 33 -12.76 -2.16 -1.89
CA PHE A 33 -13.25 -0.99 -1.16
C PHE A 33 -12.13 0.03 -0.94
N PRO A 34 -12.47 1.34 -0.87
CA PRO A 34 -11.50 2.39 -0.58
C PRO A 34 -11.11 2.41 0.89
N THR A 35 -9.85 2.76 1.15
CA THR A 35 -9.40 3.25 2.46
C THR A 35 -8.76 4.63 2.26
N GLU A 36 -8.31 5.29 3.33
CA GLU A 36 -7.56 6.54 3.22
C GLU A 36 -6.19 6.34 2.55
N THR A 37 -5.66 5.12 2.56
CA THR A 37 -4.33 4.78 2.02
C THR A 37 -4.35 4.29 0.58
N VAL A 38 -4.95 3.14 0.33
CA VAL A 38 -5.13 2.51 -1.00
C VAL A 38 -6.43 1.71 -1.00
N TYR A 39 -6.93 1.31 -2.18
CA TYR A 39 -8.04 0.37 -2.26
C TYR A 39 -7.63 -1.03 -1.79
N GLY A 40 -8.45 -1.62 -0.93
CA GLY A 40 -8.30 -2.98 -0.41
C GLY A 40 -9.16 -3.99 -1.17
N LEU A 41 -8.67 -5.22 -1.35
CA LEU A 41 -9.45 -6.36 -1.80
C LEU A 41 -9.88 -7.18 -0.59
N GLY A 42 -11.13 -7.01 -0.17
CA GLY A 42 -11.67 -7.59 1.05
C GLY A 42 -12.27 -8.97 0.87
N GLY A 43 -12.09 -9.80 1.88
CA GLY A 43 -12.80 -11.05 2.09
C GLY A 43 -12.96 -11.31 3.59
N ASN A 44 -13.86 -12.23 3.98
CA ASN A 44 -14.08 -12.58 5.38
C ASN A 44 -12.79 -13.14 6.01
N GLY A 45 -12.22 -12.41 6.98
CA GLY A 45 -10.96 -12.74 7.64
C GLY A 45 -10.96 -13.99 8.51
N LEU A 46 -12.15 -14.53 8.81
CA LEU A 46 -12.32 -15.76 9.60
C LEU A 46 -12.59 -17.01 8.73
N LEU A 47 -12.75 -16.82 7.40
CA LEU A 47 -13.01 -17.93 6.47
C LEU A 47 -11.76 -18.26 5.63
N PRO A 48 -11.16 -19.45 5.79
CA PRO A 48 -10.00 -19.86 4.99
C PRO A 48 -10.22 -19.78 3.47
N ASP A 49 -11.42 -20.07 2.99
CA ASP A 49 -11.73 -20.04 1.56
C ASP A 49 -11.80 -18.61 1.00
N ALA A 50 -12.21 -17.62 1.80
CA ALA A 50 -12.15 -16.21 1.39
C ALA A 50 -10.68 -15.76 1.20
N ALA A 51 -9.77 -16.14 2.09
CA ALA A 51 -8.35 -15.87 1.93
C ALA A 51 -7.79 -16.51 0.64
N LYS A 52 -8.14 -17.75 0.34
CA LYS A 52 -7.74 -18.42 -0.92
C LYS A 52 -8.25 -17.67 -2.16
N LYS A 53 -9.51 -17.17 -2.13
CA LYS A 53 -10.06 -16.36 -3.21
C LYS A 53 -9.27 -15.06 -3.41
N ILE A 54 -8.87 -14.38 -2.31
CA ILE A 54 -8.03 -13.16 -2.38
C ILE A 54 -6.71 -13.48 -3.10
N TYR A 55 -6.00 -14.53 -2.67
CA TYR A 55 -4.73 -14.92 -3.30
C TYR A 55 -4.91 -15.27 -4.78
N ALA A 56 -5.96 -16.03 -5.12
CA ALA A 56 -6.26 -16.41 -6.49
C ALA A 56 -6.60 -15.21 -7.39
N ALA A 57 -7.48 -14.30 -6.94
CA ALA A 57 -7.88 -13.12 -7.70
C ALA A 57 -6.70 -12.21 -8.04
N LYS A 58 -5.74 -12.07 -7.12
CA LYS A 58 -4.53 -11.26 -7.28
C LYS A 58 -3.37 -11.97 -7.98
N GLY A 59 -3.34 -13.29 -8.04
CA GLY A 59 -2.13 -14.04 -8.36
C GLY A 59 -1.03 -13.85 -7.30
N ARG A 60 -1.42 -13.72 -6.01
CA ARG A 60 -0.52 -13.45 -4.90
C ARG A 60 -0.02 -14.75 -4.26
N PRO A 61 1.27 -14.86 -3.89
CA PRO A 61 1.76 -15.97 -3.10
C PRO A 61 1.07 -16.05 -1.73
N SER A 62 0.68 -17.28 -1.30
CA SER A 62 -0.09 -17.52 -0.08
C SER A 62 0.75 -17.44 1.22
N ASP A 63 2.07 -17.40 1.12
CA ASP A 63 3.00 -17.18 2.24
C ASP A 63 3.13 -15.69 2.65
N ASN A 64 2.46 -14.78 1.94
CA ASN A 64 2.50 -13.35 2.20
C ASN A 64 1.24 -12.95 2.99
N PRO A 65 1.33 -12.67 4.32
CA PRO A 65 0.19 -12.50 5.21
C PRO A 65 -0.74 -11.36 4.78
N LEU A 66 -1.98 -11.40 5.26
CA LEU A 66 -3.02 -10.39 5.03
C LEU A 66 -3.19 -9.53 6.29
N ILE A 67 -3.71 -8.31 6.12
CA ILE A 67 -4.08 -7.42 7.22
C ILE A 67 -5.58 -7.59 7.48
N LEU A 68 -5.97 -7.82 8.73
CA LEU A 68 -7.37 -7.81 9.17
C LEU A 68 -7.80 -6.37 9.44
N HIS A 69 -8.84 -5.93 8.74
CA HIS A 69 -9.45 -4.61 8.95
C HIS A 69 -10.64 -4.75 9.89
N VAL A 70 -10.72 -3.86 10.88
CA VAL A 70 -11.73 -3.84 11.95
C VAL A 70 -12.40 -2.47 12.04
N CYS A 71 -13.57 -2.38 12.68
CA CYS A 71 -14.28 -1.13 12.88
C CYS A 71 -14.40 -0.70 14.33
N ASP A 72 -13.97 -1.53 15.29
CA ASP A 72 -13.98 -1.23 16.72
C ASP A 72 -12.98 -2.10 17.50
N MET A 73 -12.74 -1.74 18.77
CA MET A 73 -11.80 -2.45 19.64
C MET A 73 -12.32 -3.82 20.09
N GLN A 74 -13.64 -4.05 20.12
CA GLN A 74 -14.20 -5.35 20.46
C GLN A 74 -13.82 -6.41 19.43
N MET A 75 -13.82 -6.03 18.14
CA MET A 75 -13.28 -6.92 17.08
C MET A 75 -11.80 -7.23 17.31
N VAL A 76 -10.98 -6.23 17.65
CA VAL A 76 -9.54 -6.44 17.93
C VAL A 76 -9.34 -7.46 19.04
N GLU A 77 -10.02 -7.26 20.18
CA GLU A 77 -9.92 -8.14 21.37
C GLU A 77 -10.28 -9.59 21.06
N SER A 78 -11.16 -9.83 20.09
CA SER A 78 -11.51 -11.18 19.65
C SER A 78 -10.41 -11.85 18.81
N LEU A 79 -9.54 -11.08 18.15
CA LEU A 79 -8.55 -11.55 17.17
C LEU A 79 -7.16 -11.80 17.75
N VAL A 80 -6.92 -11.36 18.99
CA VAL A 80 -5.59 -11.42 19.62
C VAL A 80 -5.65 -12.11 20.99
N LYS A 81 -4.52 -12.67 21.42
CA LYS A 81 -4.41 -13.26 22.77
C LYS A 81 -4.36 -12.20 23.85
N GLU A 82 -3.63 -11.12 23.58
CA GLU A 82 -3.49 -9.97 24.49
C GLU A 82 -3.17 -8.70 23.70
N ILE A 83 -3.41 -7.55 24.30
CA ILE A 83 -3.05 -6.24 23.78
C ILE A 83 -2.09 -5.59 24.79
N PRO A 84 -0.78 -5.51 24.49
CA PRO A 84 0.18 -4.79 25.33
C PRO A 84 -0.21 -3.33 25.53
N ASP A 85 0.14 -2.73 26.67
CA ASP A 85 -0.25 -1.36 27.00
C ASP A 85 0.27 -0.33 25.98
N ASN A 86 1.49 -0.51 25.47
CA ASN A 86 2.05 0.36 24.43
C ASN A 86 1.26 0.25 23.11
N ALA A 87 0.84 -0.96 22.72
CA ALA A 87 -0.01 -1.18 21.55
C ALA A 87 -1.39 -0.54 21.73
N ARG A 88 -2.03 -0.71 22.91
CA ARG A 88 -3.32 -0.09 23.22
C ARG A 88 -3.25 1.43 23.12
N ARG A 89 -2.26 2.05 23.74
CA ARG A 89 -2.03 3.51 23.65
C ARG A 89 -1.82 3.98 22.21
N ALA A 90 -1.04 3.24 21.41
CA ALA A 90 -0.84 3.58 20.01
C ALA A 90 -2.14 3.48 19.19
N MET A 91 -2.92 2.41 19.38
CA MET A 91 -4.22 2.26 18.72
C MET A 91 -5.20 3.38 19.11
N GLU A 92 -5.29 3.74 20.38
CA GLU A 92 -6.17 4.82 20.85
C GLU A 92 -5.78 6.20 20.28
N HIS A 93 -4.50 6.41 19.94
CA HIS A 93 -3.99 7.66 19.38
C HIS A 93 -4.07 7.73 17.85
N PHE A 94 -3.70 6.65 17.16
CA PHE A 94 -3.53 6.64 15.71
C PHE A 94 -4.69 5.98 14.94
N TRP A 95 -5.67 5.40 15.60
CA TRP A 95 -6.87 4.83 14.99
C TRP A 95 -8.14 5.62 15.26
N PRO A 96 -9.08 5.66 14.28
CA PRO A 96 -8.93 5.11 12.92
C PRO A 96 -7.84 5.85 12.15
N GLY A 97 -7.05 5.11 11.31
CA GLY A 97 -5.95 5.72 10.59
C GLY A 97 -4.97 4.76 9.91
N PRO A 98 -3.89 5.32 9.31
CA PRO A 98 -2.95 4.59 8.47
C PRO A 98 -1.87 3.84 9.27
N MET A 99 -2.23 3.25 10.40
CA MET A 99 -1.38 2.40 11.23
C MET A 99 -1.89 0.96 11.27
N THR A 100 -1.01 0.00 11.05
CA THR A 100 -1.25 -1.44 11.23
C THR A 100 -0.40 -1.93 12.40
N VAL A 101 -1.02 -2.64 13.33
CA VAL A 101 -0.34 -3.27 14.47
C VAL A 101 -0.18 -4.76 14.24
N ILE A 102 0.96 -5.34 14.67
CA ILE A 102 1.15 -6.78 14.72
C ILE A 102 1.13 -7.21 16.18
N LEU A 103 0.27 -8.20 16.47
CA LEU A 103 0.03 -8.76 17.79
C LEU A 103 -0.01 -10.29 17.74
N GLN A 104 0.07 -10.97 18.89
CA GLN A 104 -0.11 -12.42 18.99
C GLN A 104 -1.55 -12.81 18.64
N LYS A 105 -1.75 -13.66 17.62
CA LYS A 105 -3.08 -14.03 17.12
C LYS A 105 -3.85 -14.92 18.10
N ALA A 106 -5.17 -14.75 18.17
CA ALA A 106 -6.08 -15.70 18.79
C ALA A 106 -6.26 -16.94 17.86
N ASP A 107 -6.67 -18.07 18.46
CA ASP A 107 -6.79 -19.36 17.77
C ASP A 107 -7.84 -19.35 16.64
N GLN A 108 -8.83 -18.47 16.71
CA GLN A 108 -9.85 -18.33 15.66
C GLN A 108 -9.33 -17.71 14.35
N VAL A 109 -8.15 -17.04 14.35
CA VAL A 109 -7.57 -16.45 13.14
C VAL A 109 -6.91 -17.55 12.31
N PRO A 110 -7.40 -17.79 11.05
CA PRO A 110 -6.87 -18.87 10.23
C PRO A 110 -5.41 -18.66 9.82
N ASP A 111 -4.62 -19.75 9.81
CA ASP A 111 -3.20 -19.70 9.41
C ASP A 111 -2.99 -19.18 7.99
N CYS A 112 -3.92 -19.43 7.06
CA CYS A 112 -3.84 -18.92 5.70
C CYS A 112 -3.96 -17.38 5.61
N VAL A 113 -4.53 -16.72 6.62
CA VAL A 113 -4.58 -15.26 6.73
C VAL A 113 -3.24 -14.70 7.20
N THR A 114 -2.58 -15.41 8.11
CA THR A 114 -1.31 -14.99 8.71
C THR A 114 -0.08 -15.55 7.99
N GLY A 115 -0.28 -16.32 6.91
CA GLY A 115 0.82 -17.02 6.22
C GLY A 115 1.49 -18.08 7.09
N GLY A 116 0.78 -18.59 8.12
CA GLY A 116 1.30 -19.58 9.06
C GLY A 116 2.04 -18.98 10.27
N LEU A 117 2.04 -17.65 10.43
CA LEU A 117 2.64 -16.99 11.59
C LEU A 117 1.71 -17.06 12.82
N ASP A 118 2.28 -17.04 14.01
CA ASP A 118 1.57 -16.93 15.30
C ASP A 118 1.13 -15.49 15.62
N THR A 119 1.35 -14.57 14.70
CA THR A 119 1.01 -13.16 14.80
C THR A 119 -0.01 -12.76 13.74
N VAL A 120 -0.78 -11.73 14.02
CA VAL A 120 -1.77 -11.15 13.11
C VAL A 120 -1.55 -9.65 12.96
N ALA A 121 -1.67 -9.15 11.74
CA ALA A 121 -1.66 -7.73 11.42
C ALA A 121 -3.10 -7.20 11.42
N ILE A 122 -3.37 -6.14 12.19
CA ILE A 122 -4.72 -5.56 12.36
C ILE A 122 -4.65 -4.05 12.10
N ARG A 123 -5.71 -3.51 11.48
CA ARG A 123 -5.85 -2.09 11.21
C ARG A 123 -7.31 -1.64 11.32
N MET A 124 -7.52 -0.45 11.86
CA MET A 124 -8.80 0.27 11.77
C MET A 124 -8.63 1.43 10.78
N PRO A 125 -9.14 1.33 9.54
CA PRO A 125 -8.94 2.34 8.50
C PRO A 125 -9.76 3.61 8.79
N ASP A 126 -9.26 4.78 8.39
CA ASP A 126 -9.99 6.05 8.47
C ASP A 126 -10.70 6.35 7.14
N HIS A 127 -11.70 5.55 6.82
CA HIS A 127 -12.53 5.77 5.64
C HIS A 127 -13.97 5.32 5.91
N PRO A 128 -14.98 6.18 5.68
CA PRO A 128 -16.36 5.88 6.04
C PRO A 128 -16.93 4.65 5.32
N VAL A 129 -16.59 4.45 4.04
CA VAL A 129 -17.01 3.26 3.28
C VAL A 129 -16.40 1.99 3.85
N ALA A 130 -15.10 2.01 4.21
CA ALA A 130 -14.44 0.86 4.79
C ALA A 130 -15.05 0.47 6.15
N LEU A 131 -15.20 1.45 7.06
CA LEU A 131 -15.78 1.22 8.39
C LEU A 131 -17.21 0.71 8.31
N GLU A 132 -18.03 1.26 7.40
CA GLU A 132 -19.41 0.81 7.23
C GLU A 132 -19.46 -0.59 6.61
N LEU A 133 -18.61 -0.93 5.64
CA LEU A 133 -18.53 -2.28 5.08
C LEU A 133 -18.19 -3.31 6.15
N ILE A 134 -17.18 -3.03 6.99
CA ILE A 134 -16.78 -3.91 8.10
C ILE A 134 -17.95 -4.08 9.08
N ARG A 135 -18.60 -2.97 9.47
CA ARG A 135 -19.73 -3.00 10.39
C ARG A 135 -20.91 -3.82 9.88
N ARG A 136 -21.26 -3.68 8.57
CA ARG A 136 -22.37 -4.42 7.97
C ARG A 136 -22.05 -5.89 7.76
N SER A 137 -20.80 -6.22 7.43
CA SER A 137 -20.40 -7.62 7.32
C SER A 137 -20.40 -8.36 8.67
N GLY A 138 -20.22 -7.61 9.78
CA GLY A 138 -20.16 -8.16 11.14
C GLY A 138 -18.92 -9.06 11.39
N VAL A 139 -17.92 -9.02 10.50
CA VAL A 139 -16.70 -9.82 10.57
C VAL A 139 -15.47 -8.97 10.25
N PRO A 140 -14.27 -9.32 10.76
CA PRO A 140 -13.04 -8.67 10.33
C PRO A 140 -12.78 -8.97 8.85
N ILE A 141 -12.33 -7.97 8.10
CA ILE A 141 -12.08 -8.10 6.67
C ILE A 141 -10.59 -8.27 6.41
N ALA A 142 -10.17 -9.43 5.92
CA ALA A 142 -8.82 -9.64 5.42
C ALA A 142 -8.65 -8.90 4.08
N ALA A 143 -7.75 -7.93 4.01
CA ALA A 143 -7.56 -7.18 2.78
C ALA A 143 -6.09 -6.78 2.53
N PRO A 144 -5.48 -7.28 1.45
CA PRO A 144 -4.34 -6.65 0.80
C PRO A 144 -4.82 -5.52 -0.13
N SER A 145 -3.90 -4.76 -0.74
CA SER A 145 -4.25 -3.81 -1.81
C SER A 145 -4.97 -4.50 -2.99
N ALA A 146 -5.89 -3.81 -3.66
CA ALA A 146 -6.79 -4.40 -4.68
C ALA A 146 -6.19 -4.42 -6.11
N ASN A 147 -4.88 -4.71 -6.25
CA ASN A 147 -4.18 -4.83 -7.54
C ASN A 147 -3.83 -6.28 -7.87
N THR A 148 -3.58 -6.57 -9.13
CA THR A 148 -2.84 -7.78 -9.54
C THR A 148 -1.44 -7.74 -8.92
N SER A 149 -0.97 -8.86 -8.38
CA SER A 149 0.33 -8.92 -7.65
C SER A 149 1.48 -8.38 -8.49
N GLY A 150 2.31 -7.55 -7.88
CA GLY A 150 3.47 -6.91 -8.54
C GLY A 150 3.19 -5.52 -9.11
N ARG A 151 1.95 -5.21 -9.50
CA ARG A 151 1.57 -3.89 -10.03
C ARG A 151 1.46 -2.83 -8.92
N PRO A 152 1.52 -1.52 -9.24
CA PRO A 152 1.30 -0.44 -8.28
C PRO A 152 -0.05 -0.56 -7.57
N SER A 153 -0.11 -0.23 -6.27
CA SER A 153 -1.35 -0.29 -5.50
C SER A 153 -2.41 0.67 -6.05
N PRO A 154 -3.71 0.29 -6.03
CA PRO A 154 -4.76 1.13 -6.61
C PRO A 154 -5.12 2.27 -5.66
N THR A 155 -5.14 3.49 -6.19
CA THR A 155 -5.55 4.73 -5.49
C THR A 155 -6.90 5.27 -5.98
N LYS A 156 -7.49 4.63 -7.00
CA LYS A 156 -8.79 4.93 -7.59
C LYS A 156 -9.52 3.64 -7.96
N ALA A 157 -10.85 3.67 -8.05
CA ALA A 157 -11.66 2.52 -8.43
C ALA A 157 -11.36 2.03 -9.87
N GLU A 158 -10.97 2.94 -10.77
CA GLU A 158 -10.56 2.62 -12.14
C GLU A 158 -9.34 1.69 -12.16
N HIS A 159 -8.37 1.89 -11.26
CA HIS A 159 -7.21 1.01 -11.13
C HIS A 159 -7.61 -0.41 -10.69
N VAL A 160 -8.61 -0.51 -9.80
CA VAL A 160 -9.16 -1.81 -9.37
C VAL A 160 -9.91 -2.47 -10.51
N MET A 161 -10.69 -1.70 -11.26
CA MET A 161 -11.43 -2.20 -12.42
C MET A 161 -10.48 -2.74 -13.50
N GLU A 162 -9.37 -2.03 -13.76
CA GLU A 162 -8.34 -2.49 -14.70
C GLU A 162 -7.74 -3.85 -14.30
N ASP A 163 -7.46 -4.04 -13.00
CA ASP A 163 -6.75 -5.22 -12.50
C ASP A 163 -7.67 -6.42 -12.23
N LEU A 164 -8.90 -6.17 -11.75
CA LEU A 164 -9.75 -7.20 -11.14
C LEU A 164 -11.14 -7.34 -11.80
N HIS A 165 -11.43 -6.62 -12.88
CA HIS A 165 -12.68 -6.82 -13.65
C HIS A 165 -12.83 -8.29 -14.05
N GLY A 166 -14.02 -8.82 -13.85
CA GLY A 166 -14.33 -10.22 -14.15
C GLY A 166 -13.83 -11.25 -13.13
N LYS A 167 -13.01 -10.83 -12.13
CA LYS A 167 -12.43 -11.70 -11.10
C LYS A 167 -13.13 -11.58 -9.74
N ILE A 168 -13.81 -10.46 -9.49
CA ILE A 168 -14.51 -10.15 -8.23
C ILE A 168 -15.92 -9.65 -8.49
N PRO A 169 -16.88 -9.90 -7.58
CA PRO A 169 -18.28 -9.51 -7.82
C PRO A 169 -18.53 -8.01 -7.70
N MET A 170 -17.81 -7.26 -6.82
CA MET A 170 -18.14 -5.87 -6.54
C MET A 170 -16.93 -5.00 -6.24
N ILE A 171 -16.99 -3.74 -6.67
CA ILE A 171 -16.09 -2.64 -6.32
C ILE A 171 -16.93 -1.49 -5.76
N LEU A 172 -16.62 -1.04 -4.55
CA LEU A 172 -17.16 0.18 -3.96
C LEU A 172 -16.25 1.35 -4.33
N ASP A 173 -16.76 2.30 -5.11
CA ASP A 173 -16.02 3.48 -5.54
C ASP A 173 -16.33 4.65 -4.60
N GLY A 174 -15.40 4.97 -3.70
CA GLY A 174 -15.46 6.13 -2.80
C GLY A 174 -14.56 7.29 -3.26
N GLY A 175 -14.13 7.30 -4.53
CA GLY A 175 -13.24 8.31 -5.10
C GLY A 175 -11.74 7.99 -4.91
N ALA A 176 -10.90 8.97 -5.22
CA ALA A 176 -9.45 8.86 -5.03
C ALA A 176 -9.10 8.87 -3.53
N VAL A 177 -8.10 8.08 -3.16
CA VAL A 177 -7.57 8.06 -1.78
C VAL A 177 -6.73 9.29 -1.48
N MET A 178 -6.60 9.65 -0.20
CA MET A 178 -5.86 10.87 0.19
C MET A 178 -4.37 10.61 0.46
N VAL A 179 -4.02 9.48 1.09
CA VAL A 179 -2.64 9.19 1.52
C VAL A 179 -1.78 8.63 0.40
N GLY A 180 -2.32 7.68 -0.37
CA GLY A 180 -1.68 7.15 -1.59
C GLY A 180 -0.61 6.08 -1.37
N VAL A 181 -0.13 5.86 -0.15
CA VAL A 181 0.79 4.77 0.20
C VAL A 181 0.19 3.93 1.32
N GLU A 182 0.57 2.66 1.43
CA GLU A 182 0.03 1.75 2.44
C GLU A 182 0.41 2.18 3.86
N SER A 183 -0.37 1.71 4.83
CA SER A 183 -0.20 1.95 6.26
C SER A 183 1.21 1.62 6.77
N THR A 184 1.66 2.36 7.76
CA THR A 184 2.83 1.98 8.58
C THR A 184 2.52 0.69 9.32
N ILE A 185 3.42 -0.30 9.30
CA ILE A 185 3.26 -1.57 10.04
C ILE A 185 4.24 -1.59 11.20
N ILE A 186 3.70 -1.76 12.40
CA ILE A 186 4.46 -1.78 13.65
C ILE A 186 4.20 -3.08 14.38
N ASP A 187 5.29 -3.72 14.79
CA ASP A 187 5.28 -4.94 15.58
C ASP A 187 5.38 -4.61 17.06
N PHE A 188 4.38 -5.03 17.83
CA PHE A 188 4.30 -4.89 19.27
C PHE A 188 4.45 -6.22 20.01
N THR A 189 4.92 -7.27 19.34
CA THR A 189 5.15 -8.58 19.98
C THR A 189 6.44 -8.61 20.79
N GLU A 190 7.30 -7.61 20.64
CA GLU A 190 8.55 -7.40 21.37
C GLU A 190 8.42 -6.23 22.35
N THR A 191 9.36 -6.13 23.30
CA THR A 191 9.35 -5.05 24.31
C THR A 191 9.50 -3.66 23.69
N VAL A 192 10.32 -3.54 22.65
CA VAL A 192 10.52 -2.30 21.90
C VAL A 192 9.74 -2.41 20.58
N PRO A 193 8.87 -1.43 20.26
CA PRO A 193 8.14 -1.46 18.99
C PRO A 193 9.09 -1.39 17.80
N VAL A 194 8.79 -2.18 16.76
CA VAL A 194 9.60 -2.25 15.53
C VAL A 194 8.76 -1.91 14.31
N ILE A 195 9.13 -0.87 13.56
CA ILE A 195 8.53 -0.56 12.27
C ILE A 195 9.03 -1.59 11.25
N LEU A 196 8.11 -2.40 10.71
CA LEU A 196 8.41 -3.39 9.67
C LEU A 196 8.20 -2.84 8.26
N ARG A 197 7.31 -1.85 8.11
CA ARG A 197 7.07 -1.17 6.86
C ARG A 197 6.82 0.32 7.12
N PRO A 198 7.66 1.22 6.62
CA PRO A 198 7.40 2.65 6.72
C PRO A 198 6.15 3.02 5.90
N GLY A 199 5.38 4.00 6.38
CA GLY A 199 4.17 4.52 5.78
C GLY A 199 3.91 5.95 6.25
N TRP A 200 2.65 6.37 6.25
CA TRP A 200 2.26 7.73 6.61
C TRP A 200 2.61 8.12 8.05
N ILE A 201 2.45 7.18 9.00
CA ILE A 201 2.93 7.40 10.37
C ILE A 201 4.43 7.15 10.38
N THR A 202 5.20 8.21 10.57
CA THR A 202 6.66 8.17 10.48
C THR A 202 7.30 7.66 11.77
N LYS A 203 8.58 7.31 11.71
CA LYS A 203 9.35 6.90 12.88
C LYS A 203 9.39 8.03 13.91
N GLU A 204 9.62 9.25 13.47
CA GLU A 204 9.68 10.44 14.33
C GLU A 204 8.36 10.67 15.07
N SER A 205 7.22 10.56 14.38
CA SER A 205 5.89 10.65 15.01
C SER A 205 5.68 9.60 16.08
N MET A 206 6.20 8.38 15.87
CA MET A 206 6.15 7.30 16.84
C MET A 206 7.05 7.55 18.03
N GLU A 207 8.29 8.00 17.81
CA GLU A 207 9.24 8.32 18.86
C GLU A 207 8.75 9.49 19.73
N GLU A 208 8.16 10.51 19.11
CA GLU A 208 7.50 11.61 19.83
C GLU A 208 6.35 11.09 20.70
N PHE A 209 5.49 10.24 20.16
CA PHE A 209 4.36 9.67 20.89
C PHE A 209 4.78 8.78 22.07
N PHE A 210 5.77 7.90 21.87
CA PHE A 210 6.22 6.99 22.93
C PHE A 210 7.18 7.63 23.90
N GLY A 211 7.88 8.70 23.53
CA GLY A 211 8.98 9.30 24.28
C GLY A 211 10.23 8.43 24.38
N CYS A 212 10.39 7.48 23.47
CA CYS A 212 11.54 6.57 23.40
C CYS A 212 11.85 6.18 21.95
N GLU A 213 13.02 5.58 21.73
CA GLU A 213 13.43 5.08 20.43
C GLU A 213 12.46 4.00 19.92
N VAL A 214 12.13 4.07 18.62
CA VAL A 214 11.39 3.05 17.86
C VAL A 214 12.35 2.43 16.86
N LEU A 215 12.46 1.12 16.88
CA LEU A 215 13.34 0.42 15.95
C LEU A 215 12.71 0.34 14.56
N MET A 216 13.56 0.35 13.53
CA MET A 216 13.13 0.11 12.17
C MET A 216 13.84 -1.12 11.62
N ASN A 217 13.08 -2.03 11.01
CA ASN A 217 13.66 -3.16 10.31
C ASN A 217 14.22 -2.67 8.96
N THR A 218 15.52 -2.38 8.93
CA THR A 218 16.25 -1.91 7.75
C THR A 218 16.65 -3.03 6.78
N SER A 219 16.35 -4.30 7.09
CA SER A 219 16.71 -5.43 6.23
C SER A 219 15.84 -5.46 4.96
N LEU A 220 16.12 -4.53 4.04
CA LEU A 220 15.69 -4.59 2.63
C LEU A 220 16.43 -5.70 1.85
N LYS A 221 17.24 -6.52 2.52
CA LYS A 221 17.99 -7.60 1.87
C LYS A 221 17.03 -8.72 1.47
N ALA A 222 16.94 -8.93 0.17
CA ALA A 222 16.18 -10.01 -0.50
C ALA A 222 16.60 -11.45 -0.10
N SER A 223 17.36 -11.64 0.97
CA SER A 223 18.01 -12.91 1.32
C SER A 223 17.43 -13.64 2.53
N ASP A 224 16.37 -13.14 3.17
CA ASP A 224 15.71 -13.91 4.22
C ASP A 224 14.74 -14.91 3.59
N HIS A 225 15.16 -16.19 3.54
CA HIS A 225 14.34 -17.31 3.08
C HIS A 225 13.15 -17.64 4.02
N GLY A 226 12.86 -16.78 4.99
CA GLY A 226 11.75 -16.89 5.92
C GLY A 226 10.41 -16.39 5.35
N ILE A 227 9.32 -16.73 6.05
CA ILE A 227 7.99 -16.16 5.83
C ILE A 227 8.06 -14.67 6.21
N PRO A 228 7.61 -13.75 5.36
CA PRO A 228 7.64 -12.32 5.69
C PRO A 228 6.68 -12.02 6.86
N ARG A 229 7.16 -11.29 7.86
CA ARG A 229 6.35 -10.91 9.04
C ARG A 229 5.24 -9.91 8.70
N ALA A 230 5.36 -9.22 7.56
CA ALA A 230 4.39 -8.22 7.09
C ALA A 230 4.27 -8.20 5.56
N PRO A 231 3.12 -7.74 5.03
CA PRO A 231 2.94 -7.56 3.59
C PRO A 231 3.95 -6.58 2.97
N GLY A 232 4.44 -6.89 1.75
CA GLY A 232 5.32 -5.99 0.99
C GLY A 232 6.82 -6.08 1.34
N MET A 233 7.26 -7.08 2.12
CA MET A 233 8.67 -7.24 2.50
C MET A 233 9.50 -8.08 1.51
N LYS A 234 8.92 -9.07 0.84
CA LYS A 234 9.70 -10.14 0.17
C LYS A 234 9.72 -10.07 -1.36
N TYR A 235 8.65 -9.68 -2.00
CA TYR A 235 8.47 -9.82 -3.44
C TYR A 235 8.67 -8.51 -4.20
N LYS A 236 8.94 -8.58 -5.54
CA LYS A 236 8.90 -7.40 -6.41
C LYS A 236 7.50 -6.79 -6.33
N HIS A 237 7.43 -5.52 -6.00
CA HIS A 237 6.19 -4.79 -5.80
C HIS A 237 6.22 -3.46 -6.53
N TYR A 238 5.04 -2.96 -6.90
CA TYR A 238 4.81 -1.60 -7.42
C TYR A 238 5.47 -1.32 -8.77
N ALA A 239 6.00 -2.34 -9.45
CA ALA A 239 6.76 -2.14 -10.68
C ALA A 239 5.85 -1.76 -11.85
N PRO A 240 6.15 -0.67 -12.58
CA PRO A 240 5.58 -0.40 -13.89
C PRO A 240 6.04 -1.46 -14.90
N LYS A 241 5.45 -1.46 -16.11
CA LYS A 241 5.84 -2.39 -17.19
C LYS A 241 7.22 -2.08 -17.75
N ALA A 242 7.52 -0.79 -17.93
CA ALA A 242 8.84 -0.33 -18.38
C ALA A 242 9.89 -0.51 -17.28
N GLU A 243 11.15 -0.70 -17.69
CA GLU A 243 12.27 -0.71 -16.75
C GLU A 243 12.39 0.67 -16.08
N MET A 244 12.61 0.69 -14.77
CA MET A 244 12.73 1.91 -14.00
C MET A 244 14.07 1.97 -13.27
N VAL A 245 14.73 3.13 -13.36
CA VAL A 245 16.00 3.44 -12.66
C VAL A 245 15.81 4.67 -11.80
N LEU A 246 16.19 4.55 -10.53
CA LEU A 246 16.14 5.63 -9.56
C LEU A 246 17.50 6.31 -9.48
N VAL A 247 17.54 7.63 -9.67
CA VAL A 247 18.77 8.43 -9.60
C VAL A 247 18.75 9.28 -8.33
N LEU A 248 19.77 9.11 -7.48
CA LEU A 248 19.91 9.77 -6.19
C LEU A 248 21.19 10.61 -6.16
N GLY A 249 21.11 11.77 -5.53
CA GLY A 249 22.27 12.65 -5.29
C GLY A 249 21.89 13.79 -4.36
N ASP A 250 22.87 14.35 -3.68
CA ASP A 250 22.69 15.46 -2.72
C ASP A 250 22.43 16.80 -3.43
N ASP A 251 22.76 16.89 -4.72
CA ASP A 251 22.65 18.11 -5.54
C ASP A 251 21.62 17.88 -6.65
N GLN A 252 20.47 18.54 -6.52
CA GLN A 252 19.34 18.36 -7.43
C GLN A 252 19.66 18.76 -8.88
N GLU A 253 20.49 19.81 -9.10
CA GLU A 253 20.89 20.23 -10.46
C GLU A 253 21.71 19.13 -11.13
N LYS A 254 22.62 18.50 -10.39
CA LYS A 254 23.42 17.37 -10.91
C LYS A 254 22.54 16.15 -11.21
N VAL A 255 21.52 15.88 -10.38
CA VAL A 255 20.56 14.80 -10.63
C VAL A 255 19.82 15.04 -11.95
N VAL A 256 19.33 16.26 -12.16
CA VAL A 256 18.66 16.66 -13.43
C VAL A 256 19.59 16.50 -14.63
N ASP A 257 20.82 17.03 -14.54
CA ASP A 257 21.80 16.94 -15.63
C ASP A 257 22.14 15.50 -15.97
N HIS A 258 22.35 14.67 -14.94
CA HIS A 258 22.68 13.26 -15.13
C HIS A 258 21.52 12.47 -15.76
N ILE A 259 20.29 12.67 -15.28
CA ILE A 259 19.10 12.04 -15.88
C ILE A 259 18.94 12.46 -17.35
N ASN A 260 19.12 13.75 -17.68
CA ASN A 260 19.06 14.25 -19.05
C ASN A 260 20.14 13.61 -19.94
N GLN A 261 21.36 13.43 -19.41
CA GLN A 261 22.43 12.72 -20.13
C GLN A 261 22.04 11.26 -20.39
N LEU A 262 21.59 10.52 -19.38
CA LEU A 262 21.14 9.14 -19.54
C LEU A 262 19.97 9.02 -20.53
N ALA A 263 18.99 9.91 -20.43
CA ALA A 263 17.86 9.94 -21.35
C ALA A 263 18.33 10.14 -22.80
N LYS A 264 19.26 11.07 -23.05
CA LYS A 264 19.84 11.31 -24.37
C LYS A 264 20.55 10.08 -24.90
N GLU A 265 21.41 9.46 -24.11
CA GLU A 265 22.17 8.25 -24.51
C GLU A 265 21.25 7.08 -24.91
N GLN A 266 20.15 6.89 -24.18
CA GLN A 266 19.17 5.85 -24.47
C GLN A 266 18.30 6.19 -25.70
N LYS A 267 17.96 7.48 -25.91
CA LYS A 267 17.25 7.94 -27.10
C LYS A 267 18.10 7.77 -28.38
N GLU A 268 19.41 7.97 -28.30
CA GLU A 268 20.35 7.69 -29.41
C GLU A 268 20.37 6.20 -29.77
N GLN A 269 19.99 5.30 -28.85
CA GLN A 269 19.82 3.86 -29.11
C GLN A 269 18.39 3.51 -29.59
N GLY A 270 17.53 4.51 -29.80
CA GLY A 270 16.15 4.35 -30.29
C GLY A 270 15.11 4.03 -29.25
N LYS A 271 15.42 4.15 -27.94
CA LYS A 271 14.46 3.95 -26.86
C LYS A 271 13.64 5.21 -26.61
N LYS A 272 12.38 5.01 -26.21
CA LYS A 272 11.48 6.06 -25.69
C LYS A 272 11.60 6.16 -24.18
N ILE A 273 11.82 7.36 -23.66
CA ILE A 273 12.17 7.62 -22.26
C ILE A 273 11.07 8.37 -21.55
N GLY A 274 10.66 7.81 -20.41
CA GLY A 274 9.83 8.47 -19.42
C GLY A 274 10.65 9.02 -18.26
N ILE A 275 10.22 10.14 -17.66
CA ILE A 275 10.83 10.68 -16.45
C ILE A 275 9.74 10.96 -15.42
N ILE A 276 9.94 10.45 -14.20
CA ILE A 276 9.17 10.82 -13.01
C ILE A 276 9.93 11.94 -12.30
N ALA A 277 9.35 13.12 -12.27
CA ALA A 277 9.95 14.33 -11.73
C ALA A 277 9.13 14.92 -10.58
N SER A 278 9.69 15.86 -9.85
CA SER A 278 8.91 16.75 -8.99
C SER A 278 8.35 17.94 -9.78
N ASP A 279 7.41 18.68 -9.18
CA ASP A 279 6.87 19.92 -9.79
C ASP A 279 7.97 20.97 -10.03
N GLU A 280 9.00 20.96 -9.17
CA GLU A 280 10.12 21.91 -9.23
C GLU A 280 11.08 21.63 -10.39
N THR A 281 11.15 20.39 -10.86
CA THR A 281 12.17 19.95 -11.84
C THR A 281 11.60 19.50 -13.18
N LYS A 282 10.29 19.23 -13.29
CA LYS A 282 9.67 18.65 -14.48
C LYS A 282 9.98 19.38 -15.79
N ASP A 283 10.07 20.71 -15.75
CA ASP A 283 10.33 21.55 -16.93
C ASP A 283 11.83 21.60 -17.32
N LEU A 284 12.70 21.01 -16.51
CA LEU A 284 14.15 20.91 -16.76
C LEU A 284 14.54 19.64 -17.54
N TYR A 285 13.63 18.68 -17.65
CA TYR A 285 13.89 17.40 -18.29
C TYR A 285 13.58 17.39 -19.80
N GLN A 286 14.37 16.60 -20.55
CA GLN A 286 14.26 16.44 -22.00
C GLN A 286 14.02 14.97 -22.36
N ALA A 287 12.78 14.51 -22.22
CA ALA A 287 12.38 13.13 -22.51
C ALA A 287 11.13 13.08 -23.40
N ASP A 288 10.72 11.87 -23.80
CA ASP A 288 9.50 11.68 -24.60
C ASP A 288 8.26 11.92 -23.72
N GLU A 289 8.32 11.51 -22.45
CA GLU A 289 7.28 11.72 -21.46
C GLU A 289 7.89 12.21 -20.14
N VAL A 290 7.38 13.30 -19.59
CA VAL A 290 7.76 13.78 -18.25
C VAL A 290 6.49 13.94 -17.43
N VAL A 291 6.41 13.25 -16.29
CA VAL A 291 5.25 13.29 -15.41
C VAL A 291 5.70 13.72 -14.01
N SER A 292 5.04 14.75 -13.48
CA SER A 292 5.26 15.15 -12.10
C SER A 292 4.52 14.24 -11.13
N VAL A 293 5.22 13.83 -10.07
CA VAL A 293 4.66 13.04 -8.98
C VAL A 293 4.17 13.92 -7.81
N GLY A 294 4.50 15.21 -7.82
CA GLY A 294 4.13 16.17 -6.77
C GLY A 294 5.27 17.10 -6.40
N GLN A 295 5.12 17.78 -5.28
CA GLN A 295 6.05 18.83 -4.82
C GLN A 295 7.06 18.25 -3.83
N ARG A 296 8.33 18.57 -4.04
CA ARG A 296 9.42 18.17 -3.13
C ARG A 296 9.30 18.83 -1.76
N ALA A 297 8.81 20.06 -1.71
CA ALA A 297 8.53 20.79 -0.47
C ALA A 297 7.28 20.27 0.28
N HIS A 298 6.46 19.44 -0.35
CA HIS A 298 5.20 18.89 0.16
C HIS A 298 5.06 17.41 -0.19
N LEU A 299 5.81 16.55 0.52
CA LEU A 299 5.91 15.12 0.23
C LEU A 299 4.57 14.36 0.35
N GLU A 300 3.58 14.90 1.05
CA GLU A 300 2.21 14.40 1.06
C GLU A 300 1.58 14.40 -0.34
N THR A 301 1.97 15.34 -1.21
CA THR A 301 1.53 15.35 -2.61
C THR A 301 2.18 14.22 -3.40
N VAL A 302 3.44 13.92 -3.10
CA VAL A 302 4.19 12.83 -3.73
C VAL A 302 3.60 11.47 -3.33
N THR A 303 3.31 11.25 -2.04
CA THR A 303 2.67 10.01 -1.61
C THR A 303 1.32 9.79 -2.28
N ALA A 304 0.49 10.82 -2.37
CA ALA A 304 -0.85 10.75 -2.97
C ALA A 304 -0.83 10.37 -4.46
N HIS A 305 0.18 10.79 -5.21
CA HIS A 305 0.26 10.58 -6.65
C HIS A 305 1.20 9.45 -7.10
N LEU A 306 2.07 8.93 -6.21
CA LEU A 306 3.13 7.98 -6.58
C LEU A 306 2.60 6.78 -7.40
N TYR A 307 1.58 6.10 -6.91
CA TYR A 307 1.03 4.94 -7.61
C TYR A 307 0.23 5.30 -8.86
N ASP A 308 -0.42 6.46 -8.87
CA ASP A 308 -1.15 6.97 -10.03
C ASP A 308 -0.17 7.21 -11.19
N VAL A 309 0.95 7.89 -10.93
CA VAL A 309 2.01 8.15 -11.90
C VAL A 309 2.67 6.86 -12.42
N LEU A 310 2.98 5.90 -11.52
CA LEU A 310 3.52 4.61 -11.93
C LEU A 310 2.55 3.83 -12.85
N ARG A 311 1.23 3.93 -12.59
CA ARG A 311 0.20 3.35 -13.46
C ARG A 311 0.02 4.12 -14.77
N GLU A 312 0.14 5.45 -14.73
CA GLU A 312 0.08 6.29 -15.94
C GLU A 312 1.15 5.87 -16.94
N PHE A 313 2.37 5.57 -16.50
CA PHE A 313 3.44 5.07 -17.36
C PHE A 313 3.13 3.71 -17.98
N ASP A 314 2.29 2.88 -17.38
CA ASP A 314 1.82 1.63 -18.00
C ASP A 314 0.97 1.84 -19.26
N HIS A 315 0.41 3.05 -19.44
CA HIS A 315 -0.38 3.46 -20.61
C HIS A 315 0.38 4.36 -21.58
N LYS A 316 1.61 4.74 -21.25
CA LYS A 316 2.51 5.49 -22.13
C LYS A 316 3.42 4.54 -22.91
N ASP A 317 3.80 4.95 -24.11
CA ASP A 317 4.69 4.17 -24.97
C ASP A 317 6.14 4.54 -24.65
N VAL A 318 6.64 4.03 -23.49
CA VAL A 318 8.03 4.24 -23.03
C VAL A 318 8.71 2.90 -22.76
N ASP A 319 10.00 2.82 -23.08
CA ASP A 319 10.83 1.63 -22.89
C ASP A 319 11.53 1.64 -21.53
N MET A 320 11.86 2.84 -21.02
CA MET A 320 12.59 3.02 -19.77
C MET A 320 12.10 4.27 -19.05
N ILE A 321 12.08 4.20 -17.72
CA ILE A 321 11.70 5.30 -16.83
C ILE A 321 12.90 5.66 -15.95
N TYR A 322 13.29 6.94 -15.94
CA TYR A 322 14.17 7.48 -14.92
C TYR A 322 13.35 8.24 -13.90
N SER A 323 13.77 8.20 -12.63
CA SER A 323 13.12 8.94 -11.57
C SER A 323 14.14 9.56 -10.64
N GLU A 324 13.91 10.80 -10.27
CA GLU A 324 14.61 11.40 -9.14
C GLU A 324 14.11 10.81 -7.82
N GLY A 325 14.93 10.86 -6.76
CA GLY A 325 14.55 10.40 -5.43
C GLY A 325 14.14 11.54 -4.50
N PHE A 326 13.61 11.16 -3.32
CA PHE A 326 13.14 12.07 -2.29
C PHE A 326 13.77 11.64 -0.95
N GLU A 327 14.83 12.32 -0.52
CA GLU A 327 15.56 12.00 0.72
C GLU A 327 15.52 13.22 1.67
N GLY A 328 15.72 13.00 2.98
CA GLY A 328 15.94 14.05 3.97
C GLY A 328 14.74 14.43 4.85
N GLU A 329 13.52 14.07 4.48
CA GLU A 329 12.30 14.36 5.25
C GLU A 329 11.70 13.06 5.82
N PRO A 330 10.97 13.08 6.94
CA PRO A 330 10.43 11.85 7.57
C PRO A 330 9.60 10.99 6.62
N LEU A 331 8.76 11.62 5.78
CA LEU A 331 7.89 10.90 4.83
C LEU A 331 8.67 10.28 3.66
N SER A 332 9.91 10.73 3.42
CA SER A 332 10.82 10.19 2.41
C SER A 332 11.03 8.69 2.56
N GLU A 333 11.10 8.17 3.77
CA GLU A 333 11.29 6.74 4.00
C GLU A 333 10.17 5.90 3.38
N ALA A 334 8.91 6.35 3.50
CA ALA A 334 7.78 5.69 2.90
C ALA A 334 7.82 5.74 1.37
N ILE A 335 8.12 6.92 0.81
CA ILE A 335 8.24 7.14 -0.63
C ILE A 335 9.37 6.28 -1.21
N MET A 336 10.57 6.41 -0.66
CA MET A 336 11.76 5.69 -1.13
C MET A 336 11.61 4.19 -1.02
N ASN A 337 10.97 3.66 0.05
CA ASN A 337 10.68 2.23 0.16
C ASN A 337 9.84 1.71 -1.03
N ARG A 338 8.90 2.51 -1.56
CA ARG A 338 8.07 2.14 -2.71
C ARG A 338 8.82 2.31 -4.02
N MET A 339 9.53 3.43 -4.19
CA MET A 339 10.28 3.73 -5.41
C MET A 339 11.41 2.73 -5.66
N VAL A 340 12.18 2.40 -4.62
CA VAL A 340 13.25 1.37 -4.71
C VAL A 340 12.68 0.01 -5.14
N LYS A 341 11.51 -0.39 -4.61
CA LYS A 341 10.85 -1.63 -5.02
C LYS A 341 10.28 -1.56 -6.43
N ALA A 342 9.72 -0.42 -6.83
CA ALA A 342 9.22 -0.18 -8.19
C ALA A 342 10.36 -0.27 -9.21
N ALA A 343 11.53 0.30 -8.88
CA ALA A 343 12.75 0.22 -9.68
C ALA A 343 13.47 -1.15 -9.62
N GLY A 344 12.92 -2.13 -8.87
CA GLY A 344 13.59 -3.44 -8.74
C GLY A 344 14.98 -3.36 -8.10
N HIS A 345 15.24 -2.35 -7.28
CA HIS A 345 16.52 -2.00 -6.66
C HIS A 345 17.59 -1.45 -7.62
N GLU A 346 17.22 -1.04 -8.84
CA GLU A 346 18.11 -0.35 -9.77
C GLU A 346 18.24 1.12 -9.34
N ILE A 347 19.38 1.43 -8.68
CA ILE A 347 19.67 2.74 -8.10
C ILE A 347 21.02 3.23 -8.59
N LEU A 348 21.06 4.43 -9.13
CA LEU A 348 22.29 5.17 -9.43
C LEU A 348 22.49 6.27 -8.38
N ARG A 349 23.63 6.30 -7.73
CA ARG A 349 24.06 7.39 -6.83
C ARG A 349 25.15 8.20 -7.47
N ILE A 350 25.02 9.54 -7.48
CA ILE A 350 25.93 10.48 -8.12
C ILE A 350 26.43 11.54 -7.12
#